data_301b814fc529d85ba03399bd27084fbe
#
_entry.id   301b814fc529d85ba03399bd27084fbe
#
_cell.length_a   1.000
_cell.length_b   1.000
_cell.length_c   1.000
_cell.angle_alpha   90.00
_cell.angle_beta   90.00
_cell.angle_gamma   90.00
#
_symmetry.space_group_name_H-M   'P 1'
#
loop_
_entity.id
_entity.type
_entity.pdbx_description
1 polymer ?
#
loop_
_entity_poly.entity_id
_entity_poly.type
_entity_poly.pdbx_seq_one_letter_code
_entity_poly.pdbx_strand_id
1 'polypeptide(L)'
;MSGLRVHVEGVGLWSPQLADFAALRGLLAGQAPEPPPARPAAATLPPNERRRAPASVLLAIEVAGQAVAMSGRDAATLPCVFASSHGDQPITDYMCATLAHAPAELSPIRFHNSVHNAAVGYWTIATGCHAPSTAIAAQAASFGAGLLEAASQVLADQRPVLLVCSDGDGSGPLAEVTGCTRPFGCALVLAPAAGAATLARLDLQLAPPQPEDNLAEPLAGWRRDNPSAGSLALLALLAGDAGSCRLAAAPTLGLQIAMEKVA
;
A
#
# COMPACT_ATOMS: atom_id res chain seq x y z
N MET A 1 -16.43 -21.15 9.64
CA MET A 1 -15.94 -20.81 8.29
C MET A 1 -14.42 -20.89 8.35
N SER A 2 -13.78 -21.57 7.38
CA SER A 2 -12.32 -21.62 7.32
C SER A 2 -11.79 -20.20 7.00
N GLY A 3 -10.95 -19.64 7.87
CA GLY A 3 -10.27 -18.38 7.62
C GLY A 3 -9.23 -18.52 6.51
N LEU A 4 -8.84 -17.40 5.90
CA LEU A 4 -7.71 -17.34 4.97
C LEU A 4 -6.42 -17.21 5.79
N ARG A 5 -5.50 -18.16 5.64
CA ARG A 5 -4.20 -18.14 6.31
C ARG A 5 -3.09 -17.83 5.33
N VAL A 6 -2.33 -16.78 5.61
CA VAL A 6 -1.15 -16.38 4.83
C VAL A 6 0.00 -16.00 5.76
N HIS A 7 1.20 -15.92 5.20
CA HIS A 7 2.43 -15.59 5.93
C HIS A 7 3.03 -14.31 5.34
N VAL A 8 3.42 -13.37 6.21
CA VAL A 8 4.09 -12.13 5.80
C VAL A 8 5.59 -12.38 5.75
N GLU A 9 6.22 -12.12 4.62
CA GLU A 9 7.68 -12.27 4.42
C GLU A 9 8.40 -10.92 4.25
N GLY A 10 7.68 -9.87 3.92
CA GLY A 10 8.25 -8.55 3.77
C GLY A 10 7.24 -7.45 4.00
N VAL A 11 7.71 -6.33 4.52
CA VAL A 11 6.91 -5.14 4.83
C VAL A 11 7.63 -3.91 4.27
N GLY A 12 6.90 -3.10 3.53
CA GLY A 12 7.32 -1.77 3.11
C GLY A 12 6.42 -0.71 3.72
N LEU A 13 6.98 0.45 4.02
CA LEU A 13 6.27 1.60 4.56
C LEU A 13 7.00 2.87 4.16
N TRP A 14 6.24 3.88 3.77
CA TRP A 14 6.77 5.23 3.60
C TRP A 14 5.68 6.28 3.87
N SER A 15 6.05 7.30 4.61
CA SER A 15 5.28 8.53 4.80
C SER A 15 6.24 9.69 5.07
N PRO A 16 5.79 10.95 5.09
CA PRO A 16 6.65 12.07 5.49
C PRO A 16 7.22 11.99 6.91
N GLN A 17 6.72 11.08 7.74
CA GLN A 17 7.15 10.87 9.13
C GLN A 17 7.97 9.59 9.32
N LEU A 18 7.85 8.62 8.41
CA LEU A 18 8.47 7.30 8.54
C LEU A 18 9.11 6.89 7.20
N ALA A 19 10.41 6.63 7.24
CA ALA A 19 11.16 6.21 6.05
C ALA A 19 10.85 4.76 5.64
N ASP A 20 10.55 3.89 6.61
CA ASP A 20 10.37 2.46 6.42
C ASP A 20 9.66 1.81 7.63
N PHE A 21 9.50 0.50 7.56
CA PHE A 21 8.90 -0.29 8.65
C PHE A 21 9.77 -0.33 9.93
N ALA A 22 11.10 -0.21 9.81
CA ALA A 22 11.98 -0.16 10.99
C ALA A 22 11.76 1.14 11.78
N ALA A 23 11.52 2.27 11.09
CA ALA A 23 11.17 3.53 11.73
C ALA A 23 9.83 3.45 12.49
N LEU A 24 8.81 2.72 11.96
CA LEU A 24 7.59 2.46 12.70
C LEU A 24 7.84 1.63 13.97
N ARG A 25 8.63 0.57 13.87
CA ARG A 25 9.01 -0.24 15.04
C ARG A 25 9.72 0.58 16.11
N GLY A 26 10.66 1.44 15.69
CA GLY A 26 11.36 2.36 16.58
C GLY A 26 10.39 3.33 17.28
N LEU A 27 9.46 3.93 16.52
CA LEU A 27 8.43 4.83 17.07
C LEU A 27 7.58 4.13 18.15
N LEU A 28 7.14 2.91 17.87
CA LEU A 28 6.32 2.12 18.80
C LEU A 28 7.12 1.69 20.06
N ALA A 29 8.45 1.60 19.94
CA ALA A 29 9.37 1.38 21.07
C ALA A 29 9.75 2.70 21.81
N GLY A 30 9.12 3.84 21.46
CA GLY A 30 9.36 5.14 22.09
C GLY A 30 10.56 5.92 21.55
N GLN A 31 11.12 5.51 20.41
CA GLN A 31 12.21 6.23 19.74
C GLN A 31 11.63 7.31 18.82
N ALA A 32 12.24 8.48 18.77
CA ALA A 32 11.89 9.50 17.79
C ALA A 32 12.37 9.04 16.40
N PRO A 33 11.49 8.96 15.38
CA PRO A 33 11.93 8.60 14.04
C PRO A 33 12.74 9.73 13.42
N GLU A 34 13.77 9.38 12.66
CA GLU A 34 14.45 10.34 11.79
C GLU A 34 13.52 10.68 10.61
N PRO A 35 13.41 11.97 10.24
CA PRO A 35 12.59 12.37 9.10
C PRO A 35 13.17 11.76 7.82
N PRO A 36 12.34 11.11 6.97
CA PRO A 36 12.79 10.58 5.70
C PRO A 36 13.14 11.71 4.72
N PRO A 37 13.82 11.38 3.59
CA PRO A 37 13.93 12.31 2.48
C PRO A 37 12.56 12.84 2.06
N ALA A 38 12.52 14.09 1.59
CA ALA A 38 11.26 14.76 1.19
C ALA A 38 10.47 14.04 0.09
N ARG A 39 11.11 13.11 -0.63
CA ARG A 39 10.49 12.28 -1.68
C ARG A 39 10.95 10.83 -1.54
N PRO A 40 10.07 9.85 -1.84
CA PRO A 40 10.46 8.45 -1.93
C PRO A 40 11.63 8.24 -2.90
N ALA A 41 12.59 7.40 -2.52
CA ALA A 41 13.77 7.12 -3.35
C ALA A 41 13.41 6.34 -4.61
N ALA A 42 12.43 5.41 -4.52
CA ALA A 42 11.96 4.55 -5.61
C ALA A 42 13.12 3.93 -6.41
N ALA A 43 14.09 3.36 -5.68
CA ALA A 43 15.38 2.93 -6.24
C ALA A 43 15.24 1.83 -7.31
N THR A 44 14.13 1.09 -7.30
CA THR A 44 13.81 0.07 -8.32
C THR A 44 13.63 0.67 -9.72
N LEU A 45 13.20 1.95 -9.81
CA LEU A 45 13.07 2.60 -11.10
C LEU A 45 14.45 3.04 -11.66
N PRO A 46 14.68 2.85 -12.97
CA PRO A 46 15.81 3.47 -13.65
C PRO A 46 15.80 5.01 -13.45
N PRO A 47 16.98 5.67 -13.38
CA PRO A 47 17.06 7.11 -13.07
C PRO A 47 16.22 8.01 -14.00
N ASN A 48 16.09 7.65 -15.27
CA ASN A 48 15.32 8.42 -16.25
C ASN A 48 13.81 8.32 -15.99
N GLU A 49 13.32 7.10 -15.70
CA GLU A 49 11.91 6.87 -15.37
C GLU A 49 11.56 7.52 -14.03
N ARG A 50 12.41 7.37 -13.03
CA ARG A 50 12.23 7.98 -11.70
C ARG A 50 12.09 9.51 -11.75
N ARG A 51 12.79 10.19 -12.66
CA ARG A 51 12.65 11.65 -12.85
C ARG A 51 11.31 12.07 -13.44
N ARG A 52 10.68 11.20 -14.23
CA ARG A 52 9.44 11.47 -14.96
C ARG A 52 8.20 10.93 -14.25
N ALA A 53 8.38 9.98 -13.34
CA ALA A 53 7.29 9.34 -12.65
C ALA A 53 6.56 10.34 -11.73
N PRO A 54 5.23 10.27 -11.66
CA PRO A 54 4.44 11.03 -10.69
C PRO A 54 4.80 10.65 -9.24
N ALA A 55 4.48 11.54 -8.29
CA ALA A 55 4.75 11.30 -6.88
C ALA A 55 4.03 10.06 -6.34
N SER A 56 2.80 9.80 -6.78
CA SER A 56 2.03 8.59 -6.45
C SER A 56 2.73 7.31 -6.90
N VAL A 57 3.31 7.30 -8.09
CA VAL A 57 4.10 6.17 -8.60
C VAL A 57 5.38 5.98 -7.78
N LEU A 58 6.12 7.07 -7.48
CA LEU A 58 7.33 6.97 -6.66
C LEU A 58 7.05 6.37 -5.29
N LEU A 59 5.94 6.77 -4.66
CA LEU A 59 5.50 6.25 -3.37
C LEU A 59 5.21 4.75 -3.44
N ALA A 60 4.42 4.32 -4.42
CA ALA A 60 4.06 2.91 -4.59
C ALA A 60 5.30 2.03 -4.86
N ILE A 61 6.21 2.50 -5.71
CA ILE A 61 7.46 1.78 -6.05
C ILE A 61 8.40 1.69 -4.84
N GLU A 62 8.49 2.76 -4.04
CA GLU A 62 9.31 2.76 -2.83
C GLU A 62 8.90 1.65 -1.88
N VAL A 63 7.62 1.63 -1.49
CA VAL A 63 7.13 0.63 -0.52
C VAL A 63 7.16 -0.79 -1.09
N ALA A 64 6.89 -0.95 -2.39
CA ALA A 64 7.04 -2.24 -3.07
C ALA A 64 8.49 -2.75 -3.01
N GLY A 65 9.45 -1.88 -3.33
CA GLY A 65 10.87 -2.20 -3.28
C GLY A 65 11.35 -2.59 -1.88
N GLN A 66 10.90 -1.88 -0.84
CA GLN A 66 11.21 -2.20 0.56
C GLN A 66 10.68 -3.60 0.95
N ALA A 67 9.40 -3.90 0.64
CA ALA A 67 8.80 -5.18 0.98
C ALA A 67 9.48 -6.35 0.26
N VAL A 68 9.79 -6.20 -1.02
CA VAL A 68 10.47 -7.21 -1.82
C VAL A 68 11.91 -7.42 -1.32
N ALA A 69 12.65 -6.34 -1.04
CA ALA A 69 14.01 -6.44 -0.49
C ALA A 69 14.03 -7.19 0.86
N MET A 70 13.06 -6.89 1.75
CA MET A 70 12.95 -7.57 3.05
C MET A 70 12.62 -9.05 2.90
N SER A 71 11.75 -9.42 1.95
CA SER A 71 11.35 -10.83 1.73
C SER A 71 12.43 -11.68 1.05
N GLY A 72 13.41 -11.06 0.39
CA GLY A 72 14.41 -11.73 -0.44
C GLY A 72 13.84 -12.39 -1.70
N ARG A 73 12.58 -12.12 -2.07
CA ARG A 73 11.94 -12.67 -3.28
C ARG A 73 12.40 -11.93 -4.53
N ASP A 74 12.39 -12.64 -5.65
CA ASP A 74 12.64 -12.04 -6.96
C ASP A 74 11.41 -11.29 -7.46
N ALA A 75 11.51 -9.95 -7.58
CA ALA A 75 10.44 -9.08 -8.04
C ALA A 75 9.86 -9.47 -9.40
N ALA A 76 10.70 -10.03 -10.31
CA ALA A 76 10.29 -10.44 -11.65
C ALA A 76 9.28 -11.61 -11.65
N THR A 77 9.16 -12.33 -10.54
CA THR A 77 8.32 -13.53 -10.43
C THR A 77 7.06 -13.33 -9.59
N LEU A 78 6.93 -12.19 -8.89
CA LEU A 78 5.83 -11.94 -7.97
C LEU A 78 4.60 -11.38 -8.68
N PRO A 79 3.46 -12.08 -8.68
CA PRO A 79 2.17 -11.44 -8.94
C PRO A 79 1.97 -10.29 -7.98
N CYS A 80 1.23 -9.28 -8.39
CA CYS A 80 1.06 -8.11 -7.56
C CYS A 80 -0.38 -7.57 -7.56
N VAL A 81 -0.79 -7.07 -6.41
CA VAL A 81 -2.03 -6.33 -6.18
C VAL A 81 -1.66 -4.93 -5.74
N PHE A 82 -2.04 -3.93 -6.53
CA PHE A 82 -1.84 -2.53 -6.20
C PHE A 82 -3.19 -1.89 -5.86
N ALA A 83 -3.32 -1.37 -4.67
CA ALA A 83 -4.50 -0.69 -4.17
C ALA A 83 -4.25 0.80 -4.02
N SER A 84 -5.22 1.61 -4.43
CA SER A 84 -5.24 3.04 -4.17
C SER A 84 -6.70 3.48 -4.07
N SER A 85 -7.00 4.36 -3.13
CA SER A 85 -8.38 4.82 -2.91
C SER A 85 -8.82 5.81 -3.99
N HIS A 86 -7.90 6.63 -4.48
CA HIS A 86 -8.22 7.76 -5.35
C HIS A 86 -7.30 7.90 -6.57
N GLY A 87 -6.29 7.05 -6.74
CA GLY A 87 -5.30 7.18 -7.79
C GLY A 87 -4.45 8.44 -7.66
N ASP A 88 -4.06 9.06 -8.78
CA ASP A 88 -3.27 10.30 -8.80
C ASP A 88 -4.18 11.53 -8.83
N GLN A 89 -4.46 12.10 -7.67
CA GLN A 89 -5.34 13.27 -7.53
C GLN A 89 -4.77 14.53 -8.20
N PRO A 90 -3.47 14.86 -8.10
CA PRO A 90 -2.86 15.96 -8.84
C PRO A 90 -3.03 15.87 -10.35
N ILE A 91 -2.92 14.68 -10.92
CA ILE A 91 -3.16 14.48 -12.36
C ILE A 91 -4.65 14.64 -12.68
N THR A 92 -5.53 14.11 -11.85
CA THR A 92 -6.99 14.26 -12.02
C THR A 92 -7.41 15.72 -12.00
N ASP A 93 -6.94 16.49 -11.01
CA ASP A 93 -7.20 17.93 -10.89
C ASP A 93 -6.70 18.69 -12.12
N TYR A 94 -5.45 18.44 -12.54
CA TYR A 94 -4.88 19.01 -13.76
C TYR A 94 -5.74 18.70 -15.00
N MET A 95 -6.17 17.45 -15.16
CA MET A 95 -6.98 17.06 -16.32
C MET A 95 -8.32 17.75 -16.32
N CYS A 96 -9.01 17.82 -15.18
CA CYS A 96 -10.28 18.54 -15.05
C CYS A 96 -10.13 20.02 -15.40
N ALA A 97 -9.10 20.69 -14.86
CA ALA A 97 -8.82 22.09 -15.15
C ALA A 97 -8.50 22.32 -16.64
N THR A 98 -7.66 21.47 -17.24
CA THR A 98 -7.27 21.59 -18.65
C THR A 98 -8.47 21.36 -19.58
N LEU A 99 -9.27 20.33 -19.32
CA LEU A 99 -10.47 20.04 -20.13
C LEU A 99 -11.52 21.15 -20.04
N ALA A 100 -11.63 21.85 -18.92
CA ALA A 100 -12.56 22.96 -18.75
C ALA A 100 -12.15 24.22 -19.54
N HIS A 101 -10.85 24.46 -19.77
CA HIS A 101 -10.36 25.72 -20.31
C HIS A 101 -9.67 25.60 -21.67
N ALA A 102 -8.87 24.56 -21.88
CA ALA A 102 -8.07 24.38 -23.09
C ALA A 102 -7.88 22.89 -23.43
N PRO A 103 -8.94 22.15 -23.85
CA PRO A 103 -8.89 20.69 -24.06
C PRO A 103 -7.77 20.22 -24.99
N ALA A 104 -7.40 21.04 -25.97
CA ALA A 104 -6.33 20.73 -26.92
C ALA A 104 -4.92 20.76 -26.32
N GLU A 105 -4.77 21.31 -25.12
CA GLU A 105 -3.47 21.41 -24.42
C GLU A 105 -3.27 20.25 -23.43
N LEU A 106 -4.15 19.24 -23.42
CA LEU A 106 -4.02 18.09 -22.52
C LEU A 106 -2.70 17.35 -22.80
N SER A 107 -1.87 17.23 -21.76
CA SER A 107 -0.57 16.55 -21.86
C SER A 107 -0.74 15.05 -22.05
N PRO A 108 -0.21 14.44 -23.13
CA PRO A 108 -0.27 13.00 -23.35
C PRO A 108 0.42 12.21 -22.23
N ILE A 109 1.50 12.73 -21.65
CA ILE A 109 2.23 12.07 -20.55
C ILE A 109 1.39 12.07 -19.27
N ARG A 110 0.72 13.18 -18.95
CA ARG A 110 -0.18 13.20 -17.77
C ARG A 110 -1.40 12.33 -18.00
N PHE A 111 -1.97 12.33 -19.20
CA PHE A 111 -3.05 11.41 -19.55
C PHE A 111 -2.60 9.93 -19.40
N HIS A 112 -1.42 9.57 -19.90
CA HIS A 112 -0.86 8.23 -19.74
C HIS A 112 -0.75 7.82 -18.25
N ASN A 113 -0.40 8.75 -17.37
CA ASN A 113 -0.23 8.49 -15.94
C ASN A 113 -1.54 8.60 -15.12
N SER A 114 -2.67 8.98 -15.74
CA SER A 114 -3.95 9.13 -15.04
C SER A 114 -4.67 7.81 -14.78
N VAL A 115 -4.26 6.72 -15.43
CA VAL A 115 -4.89 5.41 -15.26
C VAL A 115 -4.58 4.84 -13.88
N HIS A 116 -5.58 4.22 -13.25
CA HIS A 116 -5.46 3.70 -11.87
C HIS A 116 -4.33 2.67 -11.71
N ASN A 117 -4.00 1.95 -12.77
CA ASN A 117 -2.93 0.96 -12.79
C ASN A 117 -1.55 1.52 -13.23
N ALA A 118 -1.35 2.83 -13.26
CA ALA A 118 -0.06 3.42 -13.67
C ALA A 118 1.11 2.88 -12.83
N ALA A 119 0.97 2.86 -11.49
CA ALA A 119 2.01 2.36 -10.61
C ALA A 119 2.38 0.89 -10.87
N VAL A 120 1.39 0.04 -11.15
CA VAL A 120 1.60 -1.36 -11.57
C VAL A 120 2.43 -1.42 -12.85
N GLY A 121 2.08 -0.60 -13.85
CA GLY A 121 2.82 -0.55 -15.11
C GLY A 121 4.29 -0.19 -14.92
N TYR A 122 4.58 0.84 -14.13
CA TYR A 122 5.95 1.21 -13.79
C TYR A 122 6.69 0.08 -13.06
N TRP A 123 6.05 -0.58 -12.09
CA TRP A 123 6.63 -1.69 -11.34
C TRP A 123 6.98 -2.86 -12.25
N THR A 124 6.01 -3.35 -13.02
CA THR A 124 6.20 -4.54 -13.87
C THR A 124 7.23 -4.32 -14.96
N ILE A 125 7.29 -3.13 -15.56
CA ILE A 125 8.30 -2.76 -16.55
C ILE A 125 9.70 -2.68 -15.89
N ALA A 126 9.82 -2.02 -14.74
CA ALA A 126 11.10 -1.83 -14.07
C ALA A 126 11.71 -3.13 -13.54
N THR A 127 10.87 -4.08 -13.12
CA THR A 127 11.30 -5.37 -12.59
C THR A 127 11.34 -6.48 -13.64
N GLY A 128 10.86 -6.23 -14.87
CA GLY A 128 10.70 -7.27 -15.88
C GLY A 128 9.64 -8.32 -15.50
N CYS A 129 8.71 -7.98 -14.62
CA CYS A 129 7.69 -8.91 -14.14
C CYS A 129 6.59 -9.12 -15.19
N HIS A 130 6.37 -10.37 -15.58
CA HIS A 130 5.27 -10.81 -16.45
C HIS A 130 4.20 -11.63 -15.71
N ALA A 131 4.29 -11.73 -14.39
CA ALA A 131 3.26 -12.37 -13.58
C ALA A 131 1.96 -11.54 -13.56
N PRO A 132 0.80 -12.14 -13.23
CA PRO A 132 -0.46 -11.43 -13.15
C PRO A 132 -0.40 -10.22 -12.22
N SER A 133 -1.11 -9.17 -12.60
CA SER A 133 -1.23 -7.95 -11.80
C SER A 133 -2.67 -7.47 -11.72
N THR A 134 -3.08 -6.99 -10.55
CA THR A 134 -4.41 -6.45 -10.28
C THR A 134 -4.27 -5.02 -9.76
N ALA A 135 -5.12 -4.10 -10.23
CA ALA A 135 -5.28 -2.77 -9.64
C ALA A 135 -6.69 -2.67 -9.04
N ILE A 136 -6.79 -2.28 -7.78
CA ILE A 136 -8.04 -2.29 -7.02
C ILE A 136 -8.28 -0.98 -6.27
N ALA A 137 -9.54 -0.58 -6.15
CA ALA A 137 -9.99 0.55 -5.35
C ALA A 137 -11.27 0.19 -4.58
N ALA A 138 -11.33 0.59 -3.32
CA ALA A 138 -12.50 0.43 -2.45
C ALA A 138 -12.63 1.62 -1.49
N GLN A 139 -12.33 2.83 -1.96
CA GLN A 139 -12.32 4.05 -1.16
C GLN A 139 -11.47 3.88 0.12
N ALA A 140 -11.97 4.29 1.29
CA ALA A 140 -11.27 4.14 2.58
C ALA A 140 -10.95 2.67 2.94
N ALA A 141 -11.63 1.69 2.33
CA ALA A 141 -11.42 0.26 2.54
C ALA A 141 -10.39 -0.38 1.58
N SER A 142 -9.68 0.41 0.77
CA SER A 142 -8.80 -0.10 -0.29
C SER A 142 -7.70 -1.03 0.22
N PHE A 143 -7.12 -0.75 1.39
CA PHE A 143 -6.13 -1.65 1.97
C PHE A 143 -6.72 -3.02 2.36
N GLY A 144 -7.87 -3.05 3.05
CA GLY A 144 -8.50 -4.32 3.43
C GLY A 144 -9.01 -5.12 2.22
N ALA A 145 -9.56 -4.42 1.20
CA ALA A 145 -9.94 -5.05 -0.07
C ALA A 145 -8.73 -5.64 -0.79
N GLY A 146 -7.62 -4.88 -0.88
CA GLY A 146 -6.36 -5.34 -1.46
C GLY A 146 -5.75 -6.53 -0.70
N LEU A 147 -5.82 -6.51 0.63
CA LEU A 147 -5.35 -7.61 1.46
C LEU A 147 -6.17 -8.90 1.24
N LEU A 148 -7.48 -8.76 1.14
CA LEU A 148 -8.37 -9.91 0.84
C LEU A 148 -8.08 -10.48 -0.55
N GLU A 149 -7.92 -9.62 -1.55
CA GLU A 149 -7.57 -10.02 -2.93
C GLU A 149 -6.21 -10.73 -2.96
N ALA A 150 -5.17 -10.14 -2.37
CA ALA A 150 -3.84 -10.73 -2.33
C ALA A 150 -3.83 -12.07 -1.58
N ALA A 151 -4.48 -12.17 -0.43
CA ALA A 151 -4.60 -13.42 0.31
C ALA A 151 -5.34 -14.50 -0.48
N SER A 152 -6.38 -14.13 -1.23
CA SER A 152 -7.13 -15.04 -2.10
C SER A 152 -6.25 -15.56 -3.25
N GLN A 153 -5.46 -14.69 -3.89
CA GLN A 153 -4.52 -15.09 -4.95
C GLN A 153 -3.41 -16.00 -4.40
N VAL A 154 -2.84 -15.67 -3.22
CA VAL A 154 -1.84 -16.51 -2.54
C VAL A 154 -2.34 -17.93 -2.36
N LEU A 155 -3.58 -18.08 -1.88
CA LEU A 155 -4.14 -19.40 -1.57
C LEU A 155 -4.62 -20.14 -2.82
N ALA A 156 -5.17 -19.43 -3.81
CA ALA A 156 -5.63 -20.04 -5.05
C ALA A 156 -4.46 -20.55 -5.91
N ASP A 157 -3.40 -19.74 -6.02
CA ASP A 157 -2.27 -20.03 -6.90
C ASP A 157 -1.10 -20.72 -6.16
N GLN A 158 -1.16 -20.86 -4.83
CA GLN A 158 -0.11 -21.45 -3.98
C GLN A 158 1.27 -20.84 -4.21
N ARG A 159 1.33 -19.51 -4.37
CA ARG A 159 2.57 -18.76 -4.59
C ARG A 159 2.54 -17.40 -3.88
N PRO A 160 3.71 -16.80 -3.58
CA PRO A 160 3.77 -15.48 -2.99
C PRO A 160 3.18 -14.40 -3.90
N VAL A 161 2.59 -13.35 -3.28
CA VAL A 161 2.00 -12.19 -3.94
C VAL A 161 2.48 -10.92 -3.25
N LEU A 162 2.82 -9.89 -4.01
CA LEU A 162 3.10 -8.55 -3.53
C LEU A 162 1.80 -7.75 -3.46
N LEU A 163 1.42 -7.29 -2.26
CA LEU A 163 0.38 -6.27 -2.05
C LEU A 163 1.05 -4.91 -1.86
N VAL A 164 0.57 -3.91 -2.57
CA VAL A 164 0.93 -2.49 -2.39
C VAL A 164 -0.34 -1.69 -2.17
N CYS A 165 -0.36 -0.80 -1.19
CA CYS A 165 -1.45 0.15 -0.99
C CYS A 165 -0.87 1.54 -0.75
N SER A 166 -1.22 2.50 -1.60
CA SER A 166 -0.67 3.85 -1.49
C SER A 166 -1.59 4.90 -2.06
N ASP A 167 -1.70 6.02 -1.36
CA ASP A 167 -2.37 7.22 -1.81
C ASP A 167 -1.46 8.44 -1.60
N GLY A 168 -1.34 9.26 -2.63
CA GLY A 168 -0.64 10.55 -2.56
C GLY A 168 -1.45 11.59 -1.79
N ASP A 169 -0.89 12.79 -1.67
CA ASP A 169 -1.61 13.96 -1.20
C ASP A 169 -2.64 14.43 -2.24
N GLY A 170 -3.76 14.96 -1.75
CA GLY A 170 -4.80 15.55 -2.58
C GLY A 170 -4.36 16.87 -3.20
N SER A 171 -5.04 17.26 -4.28
CA SER A 171 -4.81 18.51 -4.99
C SER A 171 -6.13 19.21 -5.29
N GLY A 172 -6.11 20.56 -5.25
CA GLY A 172 -7.27 21.37 -5.54
C GLY A 172 -8.50 20.99 -4.72
N PRO A 173 -9.72 21.05 -5.30
CA PRO A 173 -10.96 20.68 -4.62
C PRO A 173 -11.02 19.22 -4.16
N LEU A 174 -10.22 18.32 -4.78
CA LEU A 174 -10.19 16.91 -4.42
C LEU A 174 -9.60 16.69 -3.03
N ALA A 175 -8.63 17.50 -2.60
CA ALA A 175 -8.04 17.40 -1.28
C ALA A 175 -9.09 17.53 -0.14
N GLU A 176 -10.05 18.43 -0.32
CA GLU A 176 -11.13 18.65 0.66
C GLU A 176 -12.13 17.50 0.71
N VAL A 177 -12.42 16.90 -0.47
CA VAL A 177 -13.43 15.84 -0.58
C VAL A 177 -12.89 14.48 -0.13
N THR A 178 -11.62 14.19 -0.43
CA THR A 178 -11.03 12.87 -0.18
C THR A 178 -10.38 12.76 1.20
N GLY A 179 -10.04 13.87 1.84
CA GLY A 179 -9.32 13.89 3.11
C GLY A 179 -7.87 13.42 3.00
N CYS A 180 -7.33 13.21 1.79
CA CYS A 180 -5.93 12.88 1.58
C CYS A 180 -5.06 14.12 1.73
N THR A 181 -4.59 14.40 2.93
CA THR A 181 -3.78 15.60 3.21
C THR A 181 -2.28 15.34 3.25
N ARG A 182 -1.87 14.07 3.34
CA ARG A 182 -0.47 13.62 3.38
C ARG A 182 -0.29 12.31 2.63
N PRO A 183 0.82 12.10 1.92
CA PRO A 183 1.08 10.83 1.25
C PRO A 183 1.38 9.73 2.28
N PHE A 184 0.86 8.54 2.01
CA PHE A 184 1.14 7.33 2.79
C PHE A 184 1.11 6.11 1.88
N GLY A 185 2.08 5.22 2.06
CA GLY A 185 2.13 3.94 1.36
C GLY A 185 2.63 2.82 2.23
N CYS A 186 2.14 1.62 1.96
CA CYS A 186 2.62 0.38 2.54
C CYS A 186 2.61 -0.76 1.52
N ALA A 187 3.39 -1.79 1.80
CA ALA A 187 3.40 -3.01 1.01
C ALA A 187 3.65 -4.23 1.89
N LEU A 188 3.13 -5.38 1.45
CA LEU A 188 3.36 -6.68 2.08
C LEU A 188 3.72 -7.71 1.00
N VAL A 189 4.71 -8.56 1.28
CA VAL A 189 4.87 -9.81 0.54
C VAL A 189 4.21 -10.91 1.34
N LEU A 190 3.19 -11.53 0.76
CA LEU A 190 2.39 -12.59 1.38
C LEU A 190 2.72 -13.93 0.73
N ALA A 191 2.85 -14.99 1.53
CA ALA A 191 3.17 -16.34 1.07
C ALA A 191 2.16 -17.38 1.59
N PRO A 192 1.95 -18.52 0.88
CA PRO A 192 1.00 -19.56 1.27
C PRO A 192 1.47 -20.40 2.47
N ALA A 193 2.77 -20.49 2.68
CA ALA A 193 3.39 -21.29 3.75
C ALA A 193 4.54 -20.53 4.41
N ALA A 194 4.86 -20.91 5.65
CA ALA A 194 6.01 -20.37 6.37
C ALA A 194 7.33 -20.79 5.69
N GLY A 195 8.26 -19.86 5.61
CA GLY A 195 9.62 -20.05 5.10
C GLY A 195 10.63 -19.28 5.96
N ALA A 196 11.89 -19.29 5.56
CA ALA A 196 12.97 -18.65 6.31
C ALA A 196 12.80 -17.11 6.46
N ALA A 197 12.11 -16.47 5.53
CA ALA A 197 11.82 -15.03 5.57
C ALA A 197 10.51 -14.67 6.28
N THR A 198 9.78 -15.67 6.81
CA THR A 198 8.48 -15.42 7.44
C THR A 198 8.63 -14.60 8.73
N LEU A 199 7.97 -13.46 8.76
CA LEU A 199 7.90 -12.57 9.91
C LEU A 199 6.73 -12.91 10.83
N ALA A 200 5.57 -13.18 10.23
CA ALA A 200 4.33 -13.44 10.96
C ALA A 200 3.36 -14.29 10.13
N ARG A 201 2.46 -14.98 10.84
CA ARG A 201 1.27 -15.62 10.29
C ARG A 201 0.07 -14.71 10.48
N LEU A 202 -0.77 -14.59 9.45
CA LEU A 202 -2.05 -13.91 9.50
C LEU A 202 -3.18 -14.91 9.26
N ASP A 203 -4.14 -14.94 10.16
CA ASP A 203 -5.41 -15.65 10.01
C ASP A 203 -6.52 -14.61 9.79
N LEU A 204 -7.02 -14.49 8.55
CA LEU A 204 -8.05 -13.54 8.16
C LEU A 204 -9.42 -14.21 8.17
N GLN A 205 -10.40 -13.57 8.81
CA GLN A 205 -11.79 -13.99 8.83
C GLN A 205 -12.69 -12.88 8.28
N LEU A 206 -13.60 -13.23 7.38
CA LEU A 206 -14.65 -12.33 6.93
C LEU A 206 -15.65 -12.11 8.06
N ALA A 207 -15.98 -10.86 8.33
CA ALA A 207 -16.89 -10.46 9.39
C ALA A 207 -17.83 -9.34 8.91
N PRO A 208 -18.99 -9.14 9.56
CA PRO A 208 -19.74 -7.91 9.37
C PRO A 208 -18.87 -6.68 9.65
N PRO A 209 -19.18 -5.53 9.06
CA PRO A 209 -18.45 -4.30 9.33
C PRO A 209 -18.54 -3.97 10.83
N GLN A 210 -17.41 -3.63 11.41
CA GLN A 210 -17.28 -3.22 12.80
C GLN A 210 -16.43 -1.94 12.86
N PRO A 211 -16.57 -1.13 13.91
CA PRO A 211 -15.66 -0.01 14.11
C PRO A 211 -14.20 -0.49 14.05
N GLU A 212 -13.38 0.29 13.37
CA GLU A 212 -11.94 0.05 13.35
C GLU A 212 -11.33 0.18 14.75
N ASP A 213 -10.23 -0.50 14.97
CA ASP A 213 -9.53 -0.45 16.25
C ASP A 213 -8.97 0.97 16.51
N ASN A 214 -9.02 1.39 17.77
CA ASN A 214 -8.42 2.64 18.16
C ASN A 214 -6.89 2.54 18.08
N LEU A 215 -6.30 3.47 17.35
CA LEU A 215 -4.86 3.66 17.34
C LEU A 215 -4.49 4.81 18.29
N ALA A 216 -3.34 4.69 18.97
CA ALA A 216 -2.79 5.80 19.73
C ALA A 216 -2.23 6.87 18.78
N GLU A 217 -2.16 8.12 19.25
CA GLU A 217 -1.42 9.15 18.52
C GLU A 217 0.09 8.83 18.50
N PRO A 218 0.80 9.13 17.41
CA PRO A 218 0.36 9.88 16.23
C PRO A 218 -0.32 9.04 15.15
N LEU A 219 -0.39 7.71 15.28
CA LEU A 219 -0.93 6.82 14.23
C LEU A 219 -2.40 7.11 13.91
N ALA A 220 -3.19 7.45 14.92
CA ALA A 220 -4.60 7.84 14.73
C ALA A 220 -4.73 9.07 13.84
N GLY A 221 -3.86 10.07 14.02
CA GLY A 221 -3.79 11.25 13.17
C GLY A 221 -3.46 10.90 11.72
N TRP A 222 -2.43 10.10 11.51
CA TRP A 222 -2.02 9.70 10.15
C TRP A 222 -3.09 8.91 9.42
N ARG A 223 -3.84 8.07 10.14
CA ARG A 223 -4.99 7.35 9.55
C ARG A 223 -6.11 8.29 9.09
N ARG A 224 -6.32 9.40 9.80
CA ARG A 224 -7.29 10.43 9.36
C ARG A 224 -6.81 11.21 8.14
N ASP A 225 -5.49 11.35 7.98
CA ASP A 225 -4.87 12.14 6.92
C ASP A 225 -4.76 11.40 5.58
N ASN A 226 -4.92 10.05 5.57
CA ASN A 226 -4.77 9.25 4.35
C ASN A 226 -5.47 7.89 4.47
N PRO A 227 -6.30 7.47 3.50
CA PRO A 227 -7.03 6.20 3.55
C PRO A 227 -6.11 4.97 3.53
N SER A 228 -4.97 5.00 2.83
CA SER A 228 -4.00 3.90 2.84
C SER A 228 -3.37 3.69 4.22
N ALA A 229 -3.36 4.71 5.09
CA ALA A 229 -2.94 4.61 6.47
C ALA A 229 -3.92 3.82 7.37
N GLY A 230 -5.08 3.39 6.86
CA GLY A 230 -5.90 2.33 7.46
C GLY A 230 -5.12 1.04 7.71
N SER A 231 -4.07 0.79 6.94
CA SER A 231 -3.12 -0.32 7.14
C SER A 231 -2.35 -0.25 8.45
N LEU A 232 -2.25 0.91 9.10
CA LEU A 232 -1.47 1.09 10.34
C LEU A 232 -1.90 0.17 11.48
N ALA A 233 -3.18 -0.24 11.53
CA ALA A 233 -3.63 -1.20 12.52
C ALA A 233 -2.89 -2.55 12.39
N LEU A 234 -2.78 -3.07 11.16
CA LEU A 234 -2.03 -4.29 10.89
C LEU A 234 -0.52 -4.09 10.99
N LEU A 235 0.01 -2.98 10.49
CA LEU A 235 1.44 -2.67 10.54
C LEU A 235 1.94 -2.54 12.00
N ALA A 236 1.14 -1.93 12.89
CA ALA A 236 1.46 -1.86 14.31
C ALA A 236 1.48 -3.25 14.96
N LEU A 237 0.56 -4.16 14.59
CA LEU A 237 0.60 -5.55 15.04
C LEU A 237 1.86 -6.27 14.57
N LEU A 238 2.21 -6.13 13.27
CA LEU A 238 3.42 -6.73 12.70
C LEU A 238 4.71 -6.21 13.37
N ALA A 239 4.68 -5.02 13.93
CA ALA A 239 5.78 -4.47 14.72
C ALA A 239 5.82 -5.06 16.15
N GLY A 240 4.71 -5.56 16.67
CA GLY A 240 4.56 -6.24 17.97
C GLY A 240 4.80 -7.75 17.89
N ASP A 241 4.38 -8.50 18.91
CA ASP A 241 4.62 -9.96 18.99
C ASP A 241 3.42 -10.81 18.59
N ALA A 242 2.22 -10.44 19.00
CA ALA A 242 0.96 -11.09 18.64
C ALA A 242 -0.22 -10.14 18.89
N GLY A 243 -1.35 -10.43 18.29
CA GLY A 243 -2.58 -9.66 18.53
C GLY A 243 -3.62 -9.84 17.44
N SER A 244 -4.60 -8.96 17.47
CA SER A 244 -5.64 -8.93 16.43
C SER A 244 -6.00 -7.49 16.07
N CYS A 245 -6.46 -7.29 14.84
CA CYS A 245 -7.03 -6.03 14.38
C CYS A 245 -8.22 -6.26 13.46
N ARG A 246 -8.97 -5.19 13.23
CA ARG A 246 -10.12 -5.14 12.34
C ARG A 246 -9.88 -4.12 11.26
N LEU A 247 -10.19 -4.50 10.02
CA LEU A 247 -10.07 -3.65 8.83
C LEU A 247 -11.39 -3.65 8.08
N ALA A 248 -11.77 -2.53 7.51
CA ALA A 248 -12.81 -2.49 6.49
C ALA A 248 -12.27 -3.05 5.17
N ALA A 249 -13.05 -3.90 4.48
CA ALA A 249 -12.74 -4.39 3.13
C ALA A 249 -13.78 -3.97 2.09
N ALA A 250 -14.99 -3.63 2.53
CA ALA A 250 -16.06 -3.02 1.74
C ALA A 250 -17.05 -2.35 2.68
N PRO A 251 -18.03 -1.57 2.19
CA PRO A 251 -19.05 -0.95 3.04
C PRO A 251 -19.83 -1.94 3.92
N THR A 252 -19.99 -3.19 3.46
CA THR A 252 -20.72 -4.25 4.17
C THR A 252 -19.86 -5.41 4.62
N LEU A 253 -18.52 -5.30 4.49
CA LEU A 253 -17.58 -6.38 4.77
C LEU A 253 -16.39 -5.87 5.57
N GLY A 254 -16.12 -6.51 6.70
CA GLY A 254 -14.92 -6.33 7.50
C GLY A 254 -14.02 -7.57 7.45
N LEU A 255 -12.76 -7.38 7.81
CA LEU A 255 -11.79 -8.43 8.09
C LEU A 255 -11.42 -8.39 9.57
N GLN A 256 -11.53 -9.51 10.23
CA GLN A 256 -10.91 -9.75 11.53
C GLN A 256 -9.62 -10.52 11.29
N ILE A 257 -8.51 -9.99 11.77
CA ILE A 257 -7.18 -10.52 11.52
C ILE A 257 -6.54 -10.87 12.86
N ALA A 258 -6.16 -12.14 13.03
CA ALA A 258 -5.27 -12.56 14.09
C ALA A 258 -3.86 -12.68 13.52
N MET A 259 -2.87 -12.15 14.24
CA MET A 259 -1.46 -12.17 13.88
C MET A 259 -0.64 -12.85 14.97
N GLU A 260 0.25 -13.75 14.56
CA GLU A 260 1.26 -14.38 15.40
C GLU A 260 2.63 -14.30 14.72
N LYS A 261 3.65 -13.89 15.45
CA LYS A 261 5.03 -14.02 14.96
C LYS A 261 5.41 -15.47 14.74
N VAL A 262 6.17 -15.69 13.71
CA VAL A 262 6.84 -16.98 13.48
C VAL A 262 8.25 -16.86 14.06
N ALA A 263 8.57 -17.79 14.98
CA ALA A 263 9.86 -17.84 15.68
C ALA A 263 10.98 -18.32 14.77
#